data_8915a71c49b7e748caf3e1867f29dbaa
#
_entry.id   8915a71c49b7e748caf3e1867f29dbaa
#
_cell.length_a   1.000
_cell.length_b   1.000
_cell.length_c   1.000
_cell.angle_alpha   90.00
_cell.angle_beta   90.00
_cell.angle_gamma   90.00
#
_symmetry.space_group_name_H-M   'P 1'
#
loop_
_entity.id
_entity.type
_entity.pdbx_description
1 polymer ?
#
loop_
_entity_poly.entity_id
_entity_poly.type
_entity_poly.pdbx_seq_one_letter_code
_entity_poly.pdbx_strand_id
1 'polypeptide(L)'
;TGVYNRRYFEDEIKNKTNTAGVAVIDMDYLKVINDTYGHRAGDHAIEMMVNVIRQNIRKTDSLIRYGGDEFLLILPEISKDSFNEKLKMIQEKIHDTAIADYGNLRLSVSIGGVITRDGESIEEAVLRADRLMYFAKDQKNMVITEEKTEYLDETMQEYLRTQTIKPKILIVDDSDMNRELLTEILKQDYEILEAENGEAALKMLEQYGTGIALVMLDLVMPKMDGFQVLTVMNERRLLEDIPVIMIS
;
A
#
# COMPACT_ATOMS: atom_id res chain seq x y z
N THR A 1 -1.42 -15.98 7.34
CA THR A 1 -2.56 -15.84 6.40
C THR A 1 -2.61 -16.93 5.33
N GLY A 2 -1.49 -17.66 5.06
CA GLY A 2 -1.42 -18.71 4.05
C GLY A 2 -1.55 -18.19 2.60
N VAL A 3 -1.20 -16.95 2.35
CA VAL A 3 -1.08 -16.32 1.04
C VAL A 3 0.39 -16.09 0.70
N TYR A 4 0.69 -15.79 -0.55
CA TYR A 4 2.04 -15.43 -0.97
C TYR A 4 2.48 -14.14 -0.27
N ASN A 5 3.79 -13.97 -0.12
CA ASN A 5 4.39 -12.77 0.46
C ASN A 5 4.98 -11.85 -0.64
N ARG A 6 5.44 -10.66 -0.26
CA ARG A 6 6.08 -9.68 -1.16
C ARG A 6 7.26 -10.28 -1.91
N ARG A 7 8.08 -11.15 -1.27
CA ARG A 7 9.22 -11.80 -1.93
C ARG A 7 8.77 -12.64 -3.13
N TYR A 8 7.66 -13.38 -3.02
CA TYR A 8 7.12 -14.12 -4.15
C TYR A 8 6.72 -13.20 -5.31
N PHE A 9 6.17 -12.02 -5.01
CA PHE A 9 5.88 -11.03 -6.04
C PHE A 9 7.16 -10.57 -6.75
N GLU A 10 8.19 -10.20 -6.00
CA GLU A 10 9.46 -9.72 -6.52
C GLU A 10 10.20 -10.77 -7.38
N ASP A 11 10.20 -12.03 -6.92
CA ASP A 11 10.96 -13.10 -7.56
C ASP A 11 10.20 -13.71 -8.76
N GLU A 12 8.86 -13.83 -8.69
CA GLU A 12 8.10 -14.69 -9.59
C GLU A 12 7.05 -13.96 -10.44
N ILE A 13 6.58 -12.78 -10.04
CA ILE A 13 5.39 -12.18 -10.63
C ILE A 13 5.65 -10.86 -11.35
N LYS A 14 6.40 -9.93 -10.77
CA LYS A 14 6.45 -8.52 -11.17
C LYS A 14 6.82 -8.28 -12.63
N ASN A 15 7.74 -9.08 -13.17
CA ASN A 15 8.24 -8.94 -14.55
C ASN A 15 7.40 -9.67 -15.62
N LYS A 16 6.31 -10.36 -15.22
CA LYS A 16 5.43 -11.03 -16.18
C LYS A 16 4.64 -10.00 -16.97
N THR A 17 4.46 -10.28 -18.27
CA THR A 17 3.75 -9.41 -19.23
C THR A 17 2.51 -10.08 -19.82
N ASN A 18 1.95 -11.06 -19.11
CA ASN A 18 0.74 -11.74 -19.55
C ASN A 18 -0.51 -10.91 -19.25
N THR A 19 -1.56 -11.12 -20.04
CA THR A 19 -2.86 -10.49 -19.78
C THR A 19 -3.42 -10.94 -18.44
N ALA A 20 -3.67 -9.99 -17.55
CA ALA A 20 -4.21 -10.24 -16.22
C ALA A 20 -5.02 -9.05 -15.71
N GLY A 21 -5.99 -9.32 -14.86
CA GLY A 21 -6.54 -8.33 -13.94
C GLY A 21 -5.62 -8.19 -12.73
N VAL A 22 -5.26 -6.97 -12.40
CA VAL A 22 -4.40 -6.63 -11.27
C VAL A 22 -5.16 -5.70 -10.35
N ALA A 23 -5.29 -6.08 -9.07
CA ALA A 23 -5.92 -5.22 -8.07
C ALA A 23 -5.04 -5.05 -6.84
N VAL A 24 -5.01 -3.83 -6.32
CA VAL A 24 -4.47 -3.48 -5.01
C VAL A 24 -5.64 -3.36 -4.04
N ILE A 25 -5.56 -4.06 -2.93
CA ILE A 25 -6.60 -4.13 -1.89
C ILE A 25 -6.00 -3.67 -0.58
N ASP A 26 -6.63 -2.74 0.09
CA ASP A 26 -6.22 -2.23 1.39
C ASP A 26 -7.38 -2.34 2.39
N MET A 27 -7.07 -2.80 3.61
CA MET A 27 -8.06 -2.91 4.66
C MET A 27 -8.31 -1.55 5.32
N ASP A 28 -9.52 -1.06 5.21
CA ASP A 28 -9.93 0.18 5.86
C ASP A 28 -9.98 0.01 7.39
N TYR A 29 -9.57 1.04 8.11
CA TYR A 29 -9.69 1.13 9.57
C TYR A 29 -8.90 0.08 10.37
N LEU A 30 -7.93 -0.64 9.80
CA LEU A 30 -7.16 -1.64 10.55
C LEU A 30 -6.48 -1.04 11.80
N LYS A 31 -5.94 0.18 11.69
CA LYS A 31 -5.37 0.88 12.84
C LYS A 31 -6.42 1.12 13.93
N VAL A 32 -7.62 1.57 13.57
CA VAL A 32 -8.71 1.79 14.55
C VAL A 32 -9.12 0.48 15.21
N ILE A 33 -9.18 -0.62 14.46
CA ILE A 33 -9.46 -1.96 14.99
C ILE A 33 -8.38 -2.35 16.00
N ASN A 34 -7.10 -2.18 15.65
CA ASN A 34 -5.97 -2.47 16.54
C ASN A 34 -6.00 -1.63 17.81
N ASP A 35 -6.24 -0.33 17.67
CA ASP A 35 -6.26 0.61 18.80
C ASP A 35 -7.46 0.36 19.73
N THR A 36 -8.59 -0.09 19.20
CA THR A 36 -9.82 -0.32 19.97
C THR A 36 -9.88 -1.70 20.60
N TYR A 37 -9.49 -2.75 19.86
CA TYR A 37 -9.68 -4.16 20.25
C TYR A 37 -8.36 -4.94 20.41
N GLY A 38 -7.23 -4.26 20.16
CA GLY A 38 -5.89 -4.88 20.20
C GLY A 38 -5.47 -5.58 18.90
N HIS A 39 -4.18 -5.79 18.74
CA HIS A 39 -3.59 -6.38 17.51
C HIS A 39 -4.17 -7.76 17.13
N ARG A 40 -4.60 -8.56 18.11
CA ARG A 40 -5.26 -9.86 17.83
C ARG A 40 -6.56 -9.68 17.03
N ALA A 41 -7.30 -8.59 17.26
CA ALA A 41 -8.51 -8.28 16.51
C ALA A 41 -8.18 -7.89 15.07
N GLY A 42 -7.12 -7.10 14.87
CA GLY A 42 -6.64 -6.76 13.52
C GLY A 42 -6.14 -7.97 12.76
N ASP A 43 -5.36 -8.86 13.40
CA ASP A 43 -4.91 -10.10 12.79
C ASP A 43 -6.11 -10.97 12.37
N HIS A 44 -7.12 -11.08 13.24
CA HIS A 44 -8.36 -11.82 12.93
C HIS A 44 -9.13 -11.18 11.77
N ALA A 45 -9.22 -9.84 11.74
CA ALA A 45 -9.85 -9.11 10.64
C ALA A 45 -9.15 -9.41 9.30
N ILE A 46 -7.82 -9.37 9.27
CA ILE A 46 -7.01 -9.72 8.09
C ILE A 46 -7.25 -11.17 7.67
N GLU A 47 -7.27 -12.12 8.60
CA GLU A 47 -7.51 -13.54 8.30
C GLU A 47 -8.90 -13.76 7.71
N MET A 48 -9.93 -13.10 8.23
CA MET A 48 -11.30 -13.17 7.72
C MET A 48 -11.38 -12.61 6.30
N MET A 49 -10.81 -11.43 6.05
CA MET A 49 -10.74 -10.84 4.71
C MET A 49 -10.05 -11.77 3.72
N VAL A 50 -8.88 -12.30 4.07
CA VAL A 50 -8.12 -13.23 3.22
C VAL A 50 -8.95 -14.49 2.91
N ASN A 51 -9.64 -15.04 3.89
CA ASN A 51 -10.49 -16.21 3.70
C ASN A 51 -11.64 -15.92 2.72
N VAL A 52 -12.28 -14.75 2.83
CA VAL A 52 -13.32 -14.33 1.87
C VAL A 52 -12.76 -14.22 0.47
N ILE A 53 -11.60 -13.58 0.28
CA ILE A 53 -10.98 -13.46 -1.04
C ILE A 53 -10.65 -14.83 -1.60
N ARG A 54 -9.97 -15.71 -0.84
CA ARG A 54 -9.56 -17.05 -1.28
C ARG A 54 -10.72 -17.94 -1.69
N GLN A 55 -11.86 -17.84 -1.04
CA GLN A 55 -13.07 -18.59 -1.40
C GLN A 55 -13.69 -18.11 -2.72
N ASN A 56 -13.31 -16.94 -3.20
CA ASN A 56 -13.88 -16.31 -4.39
C ASN A 56 -12.89 -16.17 -5.55
N ILE A 57 -11.71 -16.77 -5.47
CA ILE A 57 -10.68 -16.79 -6.53
C ILE A 57 -10.36 -18.22 -6.95
N ARG A 58 -9.76 -18.38 -8.13
CA ARG A 58 -9.34 -19.67 -8.70
C ARG A 58 -7.97 -20.07 -8.15
N LYS A 59 -7.59 -21.34 -8.31
CA LYS A 59 -6.23 -21.82 -7.97
C LYS A 59 -5.13 -21.18 -8.83
N THR A 60 -5.47 -20.71 -10.02
CA THR A 60 -4.58 -19.99 -10.93
C THR A 60 -4.37 -18.53 -10.55
N ASP A 61 -5.25 -17.99 -9.71
CA ASP A 61 -5.17 -16.61 -9.25
C ASP A 61 -4.18 -16.51 -8.09
N SER A 62 -3.53 -15.37 -7.98
CA SER A 62 -2.54 -15.14 -6.92
C SER A 62 -3.02 -14.05 -5.97
N LEU A 63 -3.10 -14.37 -4.68
CA LEU A 63 -3.29 -13.41 -3.60
C LEU A 63 -1.98 -13.28 -2.83
N ILE A 64 -1.46 -12.07 -2.75
CA ILE A 64 -0.13 -11.76 -2.22
C ILE A 64 -0.31 -10.73 -1.11
N ARG A 65 0.21 -10.96 0.07
CA ARG A 65 0.32 -9.93 1.11
C ARG A 65 1.55 -9.07 0.81
N TYR A 66 1.32 -7.83 0.40
CA TYR A 66 2.36 -6.92 -0.05
C TYR A 66 2.90 -6.04 1.08
N GLY A 67 2.04 -5.66 2.01
CA GLY A 67 2.34 -4.90 3.22
C GLY A 67 1.51 -5.38 4.42
N GLY A 68 1.45 -4.59 5.47
CA GLY A 68 0.70 -4.91 6.70
C GLY A 68 -0.78 -5.20 6.43
N ASP A 69 -1.46 -4.28 5.78
CA ASP A 69 -2.89 -4.31 5.40
C ASP A 69 -3.12 -4.30 3.89
N GLU A 70 -2.05 -4.29 3.10
CA GLU A 70 -2.07 -4.24 1.65
C GLU A 70 -1.92 -5.62 1.01
N PHE A 71 -2.76 -5.88 0.02
CA PHE A 71 -2.77 -7.13 -0.74
C PHE A 71 -2.84 -6.87 -2.23
N LEU A 72 -2.11 -7.69 -3.00
CA LEU A 72 -2.21 -7.73 -4.45
C LEU A 72 -3.02 -8.96 -4.86
N LEU A 73 -3.97 -8.76 -5.76
CA LEU A 73 -4.75 -9.83 -6.37
C LEU A 73 -4.47 -9.84 -7.88
N ILE A 74 -3.90 -10.94 -8.37
CA ILE A 74 -3.57 -11.13 -9.78
C ILE A 74 -4.47 -12.22 -10.34
N LEU A 75 -5.26 -11.89 -11.37
CA LEU A 75 -6.25 -12.76 -12.02
C LEU A 75 -5.85 -12.97 -13.50
N PRO A 76 -5.05 -14.00 -13.82
CA PRO A 76 -4.67 -14.27 -15.22
C PRO A 76 -5.86 -14.55 -16.11
N GLU A 77 -5.77 -14.11 -17.38
CA GLU A 77 -6.74 -14.42 -18.44
C GLU A 77 -8.20 -14.10 -18.06
N ILE A 78 -8.44 -12.96 -17.41
CA ILE A 78 -9.76 -12.49 -17.05
C ILE A 78 -10.23 -11.40 -18.03
N SER A 79 -11.49 -11.45 -18.45
CA SER A 79 -12.11 -10.36 -19.19
C SER A 79 -12.37 -9.16 -18.29
N LYS A 80 -12.42 -7.97 -18.90
CA LYS A 80 -12.65 -6.70 -18.18
C LYS A 80 -13.95 -6.71 -17.37
N ASP A 81 -15.03 -7.17 -17.98
CA ASP A 81 -16.34 -7.23 -17.30
C ASP A 81 -16.31 -8.18 -16.10
N SER A 82 -15.79 -9.41 -16.31
CA SER A 82 -15.65 -10.41 -15.25
C SER A 82 -14.72 -9.94 -14.13
N PHE A 83 -13.70 -9.13 -14.45
CA PHE A 83 -12.80 -8.55 -13.48
C PHE A 83 -13.54 -7.54 -12.59
N ASN A 84 -14.27 -6.60 -13.19
CA ASN A 84 -15.03 -5.59 -12.47
C ASN A 84 -16.11 -6.22 -11.56
N GLU A 85 -16.86 -7.18 -12.08
CA GLU A 85 -17.85 -7.94 -11.31
C GLU A 85 -17.21 -8.71 -10.15
N LYS A 86 -16.04 -9.33 -10.40
CA LYS A 86 -15.29 -10.08 -9.40
C LYS A 86 -14.83 -9.20 -8.25
N LEU A 87 -14.24 -8.04 -8.54
CA LEU A 87 -13.78 -7.11 -7.49
C LEU A 87 -14.95 -6.59 -6.66
N LYS A 88 -16.05 -6.22 -7.31
CA LYS A 88 -17.25 -5.75 -6.62
C LYS A 88 -17.85 -6.83 -5.72
N MET A 89 -17.98 -8.05 -6.23
CA MET A 89 -18.47 -9.19 -5.44
C MET A 89 -17.56 -9.51 -4.23
N ILE A 90 -16.24 -9.43 -4.39
CA ILE A 90 -15.29 -9.63 -3.28
C ILE A 90 -15.47 -8.53 -2.23
N GLN A 91 -15.53 -7.27 -2.63
CA GLN A 91 -15.74 -6.14 -1.73
C GLN A 91 -17.06 -6.27 -0.96
N GLU A 92 -18.18 -6.55 -1.63
CA GLU A 92 -19.49 -6.75 -1.00
C GLU A 92 -19.47 -7.90 0.02
N LYS A 93 -18.86 -9.05 -0.32
CA LYS A 93 -18.73 -10.18 0.61
C LYS A 93 -17.86 -9.88 1.82
N ILE A 94 -16.77 -9.10 1.64
CA ILE A 94 -15.97 -8.65 2.76
C ILE A 94 -16.81 -7.74 3.66
N HIS A 95 -17.54 -6.79 3.08
CA HIS A 95 -18.39 -5.86 3.83
C HIS A 95 -19.50 -6.57 4.60
N ASP A 96 -20.08 -7.63 4.04
CA ASP A 96 -21.09 -8.44 4.71
C ASP A 96 -20.54 -9.34 5.81
N THR A 97 -19.20 -9.47 5.87
CA THR A 97 -18.54 -10.26 6.91
C THR A 97 -18.47 -9.47 8.21
N ALA A 98 -19.06 -10.04 9.27
CA ALA A 98 -19.03 -9.47 10.61
C ALA A 98 -18.22 -10.36 11.56
N ILE A 99 -17.39 -9.75 12.41
CA ILE A 99 -16.63 -10.45 13.44
C ILE A 99 -17.42 -10.36 14.76
N ALA A 100 -18.12 -11.44 15.10
CA ALA A 100 -19.04 -11.50 16.25
C ALA A 100 -18.33 -11.18 17.59
N ASP A 101 -17.11 -11.68 17.77
CA ASP A 101 -16.33 -11.52 19.01
C ASP A 101 -15.95 -10.07 19.32
N TYR A 102 -16.09 -9.18 18.33
CA TYR A 102 -15.77 -7.75 18.42
C TYR A 102 -16.99 -6.86 18.13
N GLY A 103 -18.16 -7.19 18.71
CA GLY A 103 -19.35 -6.36 18.57
C GLY A 103 -19.96 -6.32 17.17
N ASN A 104 -19.86 -7.40 16.41
CA ASN A 104 -20.24 -7.47 15.00
C ASN A 104 -19.50 -6.43 14.12
N LEU A 105 -18.22 -6.25 14.38
CA LEU A 105 -17.36 -5.40 13.56
C LEU A 105 -17.44 -5.83 12.09
N ARG A 106 -17.87 -4.92 11.23
CA ARG A 106 -17.91 -5.14 9.77
C ARG A 106 -16.58 -4.78 9.16
N LEU A 107 -16.12 -5.62 8.24
CA LEU A 107 -14.90 -5.36 7.48
C LEU A 107 -15.17 -4.37 6.34
N SER A 108 -14.17 -3.59 6.01
CA SER A 108 -14.20 -2.62 4.94
C SER A 108 -12.87 -2.66 4.19
N VAL A 109 -12.92 -2.58 2.87
CA VAL A 109 -11.74 -2.57 2.01
C VAL A 109 -11.87 -1.55 0.90
N SER A 110 -10.78 -0.91 0.57
CA SER A 110 -10.62 -0.05 -0.60
C SER A 110 -9.84 -0.80 -1.67
N ILE A 111 -10.35 -0.84 -2.90
CA ILE A 111 -9.79 -1.63 -3.99
C ILE A 111 -9.58 -0.76 -5.22
N GLY A 112 -8.36 -0.76 -5.76
CA GLY A 112 -8.04 -0.23 -7.08
C GLY A 112 -7.74 -1.38 -8.05
N GLY A 113 -8.29 -1.35 -9.25
CA GLY A 113 -8.14 -2.45 -10.20
C GLY A 113 -7.94 -2.02 -11.64
N VAL A 114 -7.05 -2.71 -12.37
CA VAL A 114 -6.74 -2.48 -13.77
C VAL A 114 -6.62 -3.80 -14.54
N ILE A 115 -6.79 -3.76 -15.85
CA ILE A 115 -6.35 -4.83 -16.75
C ILE A 115 -4.97 -4.44 -17.31
N THR A 116 -4.04 -5.41 -17.36
CA THR A 116 -2.74 -5.19 -18.01
C THR A 116 -2.92 -4.81 -19.48
N ARG A 117 -2.08 -3.89 -19.94
CA ARG A 117 -1.99 -3.50 -21.35
C ARG A 117 -1.06 -4.47 -22.10
N ASP A 118 -1.10 -4.42 -23.43
CA ASP A 118 -0.21 -5.24 -24.23
C ASP A 118 1.27 -4.89 -23.98
N GLY A 119 2.07 -5.89 -23.62
CA GLY A 119 3.49 -5.72 -23.28
C GLY A 119 3.78 -5.10 -21.90
N GLU A 120 2.75 -4.72 -21.13
CA GLU A 120 2.91 -4.14 -19.79
C GLU A 120 3.30 -5.22 -18.78
N SER A 121 4.25 -4.91 -17.90
CA SER A 121 4.60 -5.77 -16.77
C SER A 121 3.53 -5.71 -15.68
N ILE A 122 3.45 -6.76 -14.86
CA ILE A 122 2.56 -6.78 -13.69
C ILE A 122 2.92 -5.64 -12.72
N GLU A 123 4.20 -5.32 -12.57
CA GLU A 123 4.65 -4.22 -11.70
C GLU A 123 4.08 -2.86 -12.15
N GLU A 124 4.13 -2.56 -13.45
CA GLU A 124 3.54 -1.34 -14.01
C GLU A 124 2.02 -1.29 -13.80
N ALA A 125 1.34 -2.43 -13.98
CA ALA A 125 -0.09 -2.53 -13.71
C ALA A 125 -0.41 -2.35 -12.21
N VAL A 126 0.42 -2.86 -11.29
CA VAL A 126 0.28 -2.63 -9.84
C VAL A 126 0.36 -1.14 -9.53
N LEU A 127 1.32 -0.40 -10.11
CA LEU A 127 1.42 1.05 -9.91
C LEU A 127 0.16 1.81 -10.35
N ARG A 128 -0.49 1.37 -11.44
CA ARG A 128 -1.76 1.96 -11.90
C ARG A 128 -2.92 1.61 -10.97
N ALA A 129 -3.00 0.34 -10.54
CA ALA A 129 -4.03 -0.12 -9.62
C ALA A 129 -3.93 0.56 -8.25
N ASP A 130 -2.72 0.76 -7.74
CA ASP A 130 -2.44 1.44 -6.48
C ASP A 130 -2.98 2.88 -6.47
N ARG A 131 -2.80 3.61 -7.57
CA ARG A 131 -3.38 4.96 -7.72
C ARG A 131 -4.91 4.94 -7.55
N LEU A 132 -5.58 3.97 -8.16
CA LEU A 132 -7.04 3.84 -8.05
C LEU A 132 -7.46 3.44 -6.63
N MET A 133 -6.69 2.59 -5.97
CA MET A 133 -6.92 2.21 -4.58
C MET A 133 -6.81 3.41 -3.64
N TYR A 134 -5.84 4.30 -3.86
CA TYR A 134 -5.69 5.52 -3.07
C TYR A 134 -6.96 6.39 -3.10
N PHE A 135 -7.62 6.53 -4.27
CA PHE A 135 -8.91 7.23 -4.36
C PHE A 135 -10.05 6.47 -3.70
N ALA A 136 -10.04 5.14 -3.83
CA ALA A 136 -11.03 4.32 -3.12
C ALA A 136 -10.92 4.51 -1.60
N LYS A 137 -9.71 4.74 -1.08
CA LYS A 137 -9.43 5.01 0.35
C LYS A 137 -10.11 6.28 0.89
N ASP A 138 -10.25 7.31 0.09
CA ASP A 138 -10.93 8.56 0.49
C ASP A 138 -12.43 8.31 0.75
N GLN A 139 -13.03 7.44 -0.05
CA GLN A 139 -14.47 7.11 0.03
C GLN A 139 -14.76 5.97 1.01
N LYS A 140 -13.76 5.09 1.24
CA LYS A 140 -13.87 3.82 1.97
C LYS A 140 -14.88 2.84 1.37
N ASN A 141 -14.64 1.55 1.62
CA ASN A 141 -15.53 0.48 1.16
C ASN A 141 -15.88 0.57 -0.34
N MET A 142 -14.88 0.87 -1.19
CA MET A 142 -15.09 1.19 -2.60
C MET A 142 -14.16 0.40 -3.52
N VAL A 143 -14.67 0.08 -4.70
CA VAL A 143 -13.89 -0.46 -5.83
C VAL A 143 -13.82 0.59 -6.92
N ILE A 144 -12.61 0.99 -7.31
CA ILE A 144 -12.36 1.87 -8.45
C ILE A 144 -11.55 1.10 -9.50
N THR A 145 -12.04 1.09 -10.74
CA THR A 145 -11.35 0.52 -11.90
C THR A 145 -11.23 1.56 -13.00
N GLU A 146 -10.32 1.38 -13.95
CA GLU A 146 -10.12 2.35 -15.04
C GLU A 146 -11.40 2.70 -15.80
N GLU A 147 -12.33 1.78 -15.94
CA GLU A 147 -13.61 2.02 -16.60
C GLU A 147 -14.52 2.99 -15.84
N LYS A 148 -14.44 2.99 -14.51
CA LYS A 148 -15.23 3.91 -13.67
C LYS A 148 -14.62 5.30 -13.57
N THR A 149 -13.38 5.49 -14.02
CA THR A 149 -12.74 6.81 -14.01
C THR A 149 -13.36 7.78 -15.01
N GLU A 150 -14.09 7.30 -16.02
CA GLU A 150 -14.86 8.15 -16.93
C GLU A 150 -16.01 8.91 -16.24
N TYR A 151 -16.46 8.42 -15.06
CA TYR A 151 -17.51 9.04 -14.24
C TYR A 151 -16.96 9.87 -13.07
N LEU A 152 -15.63 9.92 -12.90
CA LEU A 152 -15.00 10.81 -11.91
C LEU A 152 -15.01 12.23 -12.45
N ASP A 153 -15.13 13.21 -11.54
CA ASP A 153 -15.10 14.60 -11.92
C ASP A 153 -13.77 14.98 -12.65
N GLU A 154 -13.80 16.08 -13.39
CA GLU A 154 -12.64 16.54 -14.19
C GLU A 154 -11.39 16.70 -13.33
N THR A 155 -11.52 17.09 -12.08
CA THR A 155 -10.41 17.27 -11.13
C THR A 155 -9.74 15.93 -10.83
N MET A 156 -10.52 14.88 -10.64
CA MET A 156 -10.04 13.52 -10.38
C MET A 156 -9.39 12.91 -11.62
N GLN A 157 -9.97 13.14 -12.81
CA GLN A 157 -9.38 12.70 -14.08
C GLN A 157 -8.05 13.40 -14.34
N GLU A 158 -7.95 14.70 -14.08
CA GLU A 158 -6.74 15.50 -14.19
C GLU A 158 -5.66 14.98 -13.21
N TYR A 159 -6.04 14.73 -11.97
CA TYR A 159 -5.16 14.16 -10.95
C TYR A 159 -4.63 12.80 -11.36
N LEU A 160 -5.48 11.90 -11.89
CA LEU A 160 -5.05 10.58 -12.41
C LEU A 160 -4.10 10.68 -13.61
N ARG A 161 -4.24 11.73 -14.43
CA ARG A 161 -3.37 11.98 -15.59
C ARG A 161 -2.04 12.60 -15.22
N THR A 162 -2.03 13.46 -14.19
CA THR A 162 -0.87 14.30 -13.85
C THR A 162 0.00 13.70 -12.75
N GLN A 163 -0.54 12.81 -11.91
CA GLN A 163 0.21 12.19 -10.84
C GLN A 163 0.86 10.87 -11.29
N THR A 164 2.12 10.93 -11.61
CA THR A 164 3.04 9.87 -11.24
C THR A 164 3.06 9.87 -9.71
N ILE A 165 2.49 8.87 -9.02
CA ILE A 165 2.71 8.72 -7.57
C ILE A 165 4.20 8.48 -7.41
N LYS A 166 4.89 9.54 -7.02
CA LYS A 166 6.31 9.41 -6.71
C LYS A 166 6.43 8.68 -5.39
N PRO A 167 7.22 7.60 -5.31
CA PRO A 167 7.49 6.96 -4.02
C PRO A 167 8.00 8.00 -3.02
N LYS A 168 7.52 7.94 -1.78
CA LYS A 168 7.94 8.87 -0.73
C LYS A 168 9.30 8.47 -0.18
N ILE A 169 10.25 9.40 -0.18
CA ILE A 169 11.53 9.26 0.52
C ILE A 169 11.54 10.21 1.70
N LEU A 170 11.82 9.68 2.89
CA LEU A 170 12.06 10.48 4.08
C LEU A 170 13.56 10.74 4.21
N ILE A 171 13.97 12.01 4.10
CA ILE A 171 15.34 12.47 4.34
C ILE A 171 15.42 13.02 5.77
N VAL A 172 16.32 12.44 6.56
CA VAL A 172 16.53 12.81 7.95
C VAL A 172 17.98 13.24 8.13
N ASP A 173 18.21 14.53 8.30
CA ASP A 173 19.54 15.15 8.43
C ASP A 173 19.37 16.48 9.16
N ASP A 174 20.28 16.86 10.05
CA ASP A 174 20.15 18.12 10.80
C ASP A 174 20.64 19.35 10.00
N SER A 175 21.36 19.12 8.90
CA SER A 175 21.82 20.17 7.98
C SER A 175 20.77 20.49 6.93
N ASP A 176 20.24 21.72 6.95
CA ASP A 176 19.33 22.24 5.92
C ASP A 176 19.94 22.09 4.51
N MET A 177 21.26 22.35 4.38
CA MET A 177 21.97 22.27 3.09
C MET A 177 21.97 20.85 2.53
N ASN A 178 22.18 19.84 3.38
CA ASN A 178 22.18 18.44 2.97
C ASN A 178 20.77 18.03 2.52
N ARG A 179 19.75 18.40 3.30
CA ARG A 179 18.35 18.11 2.94
C ARG A 179 17.96 18.77 1.61
N GLU A 180 18.29 20.07 1.43
CA GLU A 180 18.01 20.78 0.17
C GLU A 180 18.73 20.12 -1.01
N LEU A 181 20.00 19.72 -0.86
CA LEU A 181 20.77 19.06 -1.92
C LEU A 181 20.14 17.72 -2.33
N LEU A 182 19.83 16.87 -1.35
CA LEU A 182 19.21 15.57 -1.60
C LEU A 182 17.80 15.73 -2.20
N THR A 183 17.04 16.69 -1.70
CA THR A 183 15.72 17.04 -2.24
C THR A 183 15.83 17.46 -3.70
N GLU A 184 16.79 18.34 -4.04
CA GLU A 184 16.96 18.80 -5.42
C GLU A 184 17.31 17.66 -6.39
N ILE A 185 18.12 16.71 -5.94
CA ILE A 185 18.51 15.54 -6.74
C ILE A 185 17.31 14.58 -6.95
N LEU A 186 16.51 14.37 -5.91
CA LEU A 186 15.52 13.29 -5.89
C LEU A 186 14.10 13.73 -6.26
N LYS A 187 13.76 15.00 -6.14
CA LYS A 187 12.39 15.53 -6.35
C LYS A 187 11.79 15.28 -7.73
N GLN A 188 12.62 15.00 -8.74
CA GLN A 188 12.13 14.67 -10.08
C GLN A 188 11.38 13.34 -10.12
N ASP A 189 11.86 12.36 -9.36
CA ASP A 189 11.35 10.98 -9.37
C ASP A 189 10.63 10.58 -8.08
N TYR A 190 10.84 11.33 -6.98
CA TYR A 190 10.34 11.00 -5.65
C TYR A 190 9.58 12.17 -5.01
N GLU A 191 8.62 11.87 -4.16
CA GLU A 191 8.02 12.80 -3.20
C GLU A 191 8.90 12.84 -1.95
N ILE A 192 9.41 14.01 -1.60
CA ILE A 192 10.38 14.13 -0.52
C ILE A 192 9.69 14.60 0.75
N LEU A 193 9.91 13.86 1.82
CA LEU A 193 9.58 14.23 3.20
C LEU A 193 10.90 14.57 3.91
N GLU A 194 10.94 15.68 4.65
CA GLU A 194 12.15 16.13 5.34
C GLU A 194 11.95 16.16 6.85
N ALA A 195 12.95 15.69 7.58
CA ALA A 195 13.00 15.76 9.03
C ALA A 195 14.38 16.27 9.49
N GLU A 196 14.38 17.26 10.39
CA GLU A 196 15.60 17.90 10.91
C GLU A 196 16.26 17.16 12.08
N ASN A 197 15.63 16.09 12.56
CA ASN A 197 16.12 15.25 13.67
C ASN A 197 15.29 13.96 13.79
N GLY A 198 15.76 13.03 14.64
CA GLY A 198 15.09 11.75 14.83
C GLY A 198 13.67 11.84 15.38
N GLU A 199 13.36 12.82 16.23
CA GLU A 199 12.00 13.00 16.78
C GLU A 199 11.01 13.39 15.67
N ALA A 200 11.41 14.29 14.78
CA ALA A 200 10.63 14.68 13.62
C ALA A 200 10.43 13.49 12.66
N ALA A 201 11.49 12.72 12.44
CA ALA A 201 11.44 11.51 11.61
C ALA A 201 10.44 10.49 12.15
N LEU A 202 10.44 10.20 13.45
CA LEU A 202 9.50 9.26 14.06
C LEU A 202 8.04 9.71 13.92
N LYS A 203 7.75 11.02 14.02
CA LYS A 203 6.40 11.55 13.78
C LYS A 203 5.94 11.31 12.33
N MET A 204 6.85 11.49 11.36
CA MET A 204 6.53 11.22 9.97
C MET A 204 6.34 9.72 9.70
N LEU A 205 7.17 8.87 10.30
CA LEU A 205 7.00 7.42 10.25
C LEU A 205 5.67 6.96 10.88
N GLU A 206 5.21 7.61 11.95
CA GLU A 206 3.89 7.37 12.54
C GLU A 206 2.74 7.82 11.62
N GLN A 207 2.92 8.94 10.93
CA GLN A 207 1.90 9.52 10.06
C GLN A 207 1.75 8.75 8.75
N TYR A 208 2.85 8.39 8.11
CA TYR A 208 2.87 7.82 6.75
C TYR A 208 3.08 6.30 6.74
N GLY A 209 3.68 5.72 7.79
CA GLY A 209 3.91 4.28 7.93
C GLY A 209 4.62 3.68 6.71
N THR A 210 4.10 2.56 6.21
CA THR A 210 4.60 1.86 5.01
C THR A 210 4.38 2.63 3.69
N GLY A 211 3.73 3.79 3.71
CA GLY A 211 3.69 4.72 2.59
C GLY A 211 5.04 5.40 2.30
N ILE A 212 6.03 5.27 3.21
CA ILE A 212 7.40 5.69 2.98
C ILE A 212 8.17 4.54 2.32
N ALA A 213 8.64 4.75 1.10
CA ALA A 213 9.37 3.75 0.32
C ALA A 213 10.85 3.60 0.74
N LEU A 214 11.44 4.65 1.33
CA LEU A 214 12.85 4.69 1.74
C LEU A 214 13.06 5.75 2.80
N VAL A 215 13.92 5.47 3.79
CA VAL A 215 14.47 6.48 4.72
C VAL A 215 15.94 6.68 4.41
N MET A 216 16.36 7.91 4.19
CA MET A 216 17.76 8.34 4.16
C MET A 216 18.05 9.01 5.50
N LEU A 217 18.93 8.42 6.29
CA LEU A 217 19.10 8.73 7.71
C LEU A 217 20.55 9.13 8.03
N ASP A 218 20.73 10.35 8.46
CA ASP A 218 22.00 10.75 9.08
C ASP A 218 22.12 10.12 10.48
N LEU A 219 23.34 9.69 10.78
CA LEU A 219 23.66 9.05 12.06
C LEU A 219 23.93 10.06 13.16
N VAL A 220 24.41 11.25 12.83
CA VAL A 220 24.87 12.24 13.82
C VAL A 220 23.97 13.46 13.82
N MET A 221 22.95 13.43 14.65
CA MET A 221 21.96 14.51 14.76
C MET A 221 21.74 14.90 16.20
N PRO A 222 21.34 16.16 16.49
CA PRO A 222 20.95 16.60 17.81
C PRO A 222 19.59 15.99 18.24
N LYS A 223 19.31 16.00 19.55
CA LYS A 223 18.12 15.49 20.23
C LYS A 223 17.98 13.97 20.16
N MET A 224 17.81 13.40 18.99
CA MET A 224 17.70 11.97 18.73
C MET A 224 18.58 11.63 17.52
N ASP A 225 19.59 10.80 17.73
CA ASP A 225 20.50 10.35 16.69
C ASP A 225 19.91 9.25 15.79
N GLY A 226 20.58 8.97 14.68
CA GLY A 226 20.09 7.97 13.72
C GLY A 226 20.04 6.55 14.29
N PHE A 227 20.94 6.19 15.21
CA PHE A 227 20.89 4.86 15.85
C PHE A 227 19.66 4.69 16.75
N GLN A 228 19.27 5.75 17.44
CA GLN A 228 18.05 5.75 18.25
C GLN A 228 16.80 5.64 17.36
N VAL A 229 16.77 6.31 16.21
CA VAL A 229 15.70 6.15 15.21
C VAL A 229 15.61 4.71 14.73
N LEU A 230 16.75 4.10 14.33
CA LEU A 230 16.81 2.69 13.91
C LEU A 230 16.32 1.73 15.00
N THR A 231 16.69 2.00 16.25
CA THR A 231 16.23 1.19 17.39
C THR A 231 14.70 1.19 17.49
N VAL A 232 14.08 2.37 17.45
CA VAL A 232 12.61 2.51 17.49
C VAL A 232 11.95 1.89 16.26
N MET A 233 12.52 2.08 15.07
CA MET A 233 12.03 1.44 13.85
C MET A 233 12.06 -0.08 13.95
N ASN A 234 13.13 -0.65 14.52
CA ASN A 234 13.24 -2.09 14.74
C ASN A 234 12.24 -2.62 15.77
N GLU A 235 12.08 -1.94 16.90
CA GLU A 235 11.10 -2.28 17.93
C GLU A 235 9.67 -2.28 17.38
N ARG A 236 9.36 -1.33 16.48
CA ARG A 236 8.08 -1.21 15.79
C ARG A 236 7.95 -2.07 14.54
N ARG A 237 8.97 -2.89 14.22
CA ARG A 237 9.08 -3.72 13.02
C ARG A 237 9.00 -2.97 11.69
N LEU A 238 9.26 -1.68 11.69
CA LEU A 238 9.22 -0.86 10.46
C LEU A 238 10.36 -1.20 9.50
N LEU A 239 11.49 -1.73 9.99
CA LEU A 239 12.62 -2.15 9.16
C LEU A 239 12.32 -3.38 8.30
N GLU A 240 11.26 -4.12 8.58
CA GLU A 240 10.81 -5.24 7.75
C GLU A 240 10.19 -4.74 6.43
N ASP A 241 9.61 -3.52 6.45
CA ASP A 241 8.85 -2.96 5.33
C ASP A 241 9.50 -1.71 4.72
N ILE A 242 10.30 -0.97 5.49
CA ILE A 242 10.89 0.30 5.06
C ILE A 242 12.42 0.18 5.05
N PRO A 243 13.06 0.12 3.88
CA PRO A 243 14.52 0.13 3.77
C PRO A 243 15.10 1.46 4.28
N VAL A 244 16.28 1.39 4.90
CA VAL A 244 17.00 2.57 5.40
C VAL A 244 18.38 2.62 4.78
N ILE A 245 18.77 3.77 4.23
CA ILE A 245 20.13 4.10 3.80
C ILE A 245 20.71 5.07 4.83
N MET A 246 21.82 4.67 5.42
CA MET A 246 22.59 5.56 6.31
C MET A 246 23.43 6.51 5.46
N ILE A 247 23.36 7.79 5.78
CA ILE A 247 24.14 8.86 5.18
C ILE A 247 25.02 9.51 6.25
N SER A 248 26.17 10.06 5.86
CA SER A 248 27.12 10.71 6.77
C SER A 248 27.94 11.77 6.05
#